data_be9a82facced2374050148e83b2589fa
#
_entry.id   be9a82facced2374050148e83b2589fa
#
_cell.length_a   1.000
_cell.length_b   1.000
_cell.length_c   1.000
_cell.angle_alpha   90.00
_cell.angle_beta   90.00
_cell.angle_gamma   90.00
#
_symmetry.space_group_name_H-M   'P 1'
#
loop_
_entity.id
_entity.type
_entity.pdbx_description
1 polymer ?
#
loop_
_entity_poly.entity_id
_entity_poly.type
_entity_poly.pdbx_seq_one_letter_code
_entity_poly.pdbx_strand_id
1 'polypeptide(L)'
;MKSRKYTSVFIGSLIISLILVALGFVPGYETVSKNWRALIGTDFGWFYLLLVTLIVLVCGFFVLSPMGQIKLGEPDSKPEYSTGSWIAMLFSAGMGIGLVFYGAAEPLSHFANKTPHAAPGSQQAMADSFQFTFFHWGIHAWAVYGIVALALAYFGFRKEEKYLLSVTLKPLFGKKTDGWLGYIID
;
A
#
# COMPACT_ATOMS: atom_id res chain seq x y z
N MET A 1 -1.27 32.36 21.25
CA MET A 1 -1.37 31.82 19.87
C MET A 1 -2.65 30.99 19.78
N LYS A 2 -3.64 31.39 18.95
CA LYS A 2 -4.80 30.54 18.67
C LYS A 2 -4.31 29.31 17.94
N SER A 3 -4.39 28.14 18.52
CA SER A 3 -4.11 26.88 17.85
C SER A 3 -5.08 26.76 16.66
N ARG A 4 -4.54 26.71 15.43
CA ARG A 4 -5.38 26.39 14.27
C ARG A 4 -5.99 25.03 14.51
N LYS A 5 -7.31 24.96 14.54
CA LYS A 5 -8.09 23.76 14.82
C LYS A 5 -7.82 22.65 13.78
N TYR A 6 -7.36 23.01 12.58
CA TYR A 6 -7.04 22.10 11.48
C TYR A 6 -5.76 22.54 10.77
N THR A 7 -4.96 21.57 10.33
CA THR A 7 -3.74 21.81 9.56
C THR A 7 -4.08 22.10 8.08
N SER A 8 -3.16 22.77 7.37
CA SER A 8 -3.32 23.00 5.93
C SER A 8 -3.41 21.69 5.13
N VAL A 9 -2.67 20.67 5.56
CA VAL A 9 -2.72 19.32 4.98
C VAL A 9 -4.13 18.73 5.11
N PHE A 10 -4.72 18.78 6.32
CA PHE A 10 -6.07 18.27 6.54
C PHE A 10 -7.11 18.96 5.63
N ILE A 11 -7.05 20.30 5.55
CA ILE A 11 -8.00 21.04 4.71
C ILE A 11 -7.81 20.70 3.23
N GLY A 12 -6.56 20.64 2.75
CA GLY A 12 -6.23 20.28 1.37
C GLY A 12 -6.73 18.87 1.02
N SER A 13 -6.42 17.89 1.85
CA SER A 13 -6.86 16.50 1.67
C SER A 13 -8.40 16.37 1.67
N LEU A 14 -9.07 17.10 2.56
CA LEU A 14 -10.53 17.11 2.62
C LEU A 14 -11.14 17.67 1.33
N ILE A 15 -10.60 18.80 0.82
CA ILE A 15 -11.07 19.42 -0.43
C ILE A 15 -10.86 18.44 -1.60
N ILE A 16 -9.68 17.85 -1.74
CA ILE A 16 -9.37 16.88 -2.80
C ILE A 16 -10.32 15.69 -2.71
N SER A 17 -10.53 15.13 -1.52
CA SER A 17 -11.44 14.00 -1.32
C SER A 17 -12.87 14.34 -1.73
N LEU A 18 -13.36 15.52 -1.35
CA LEU A 18 -14.70 15.98 -1.75
C LEU A 18 -14.84 16.18 -3.27
N ILE A 19 -13.79 16.71 -3.92
CA ILE A 19 -13.76 16.84 -5.39
C ILE A 19 -13.81 15.45 -6.04
N LEU A 20 -13.02 14.49 -5.59
CA LEU A 20 -13.01 13.13 -6.14
C LEU A 20 -14.35 12.43 -5.97
N VAL A 21 -14.99 12.60 -4.82
CA VAL A 21 -16.36 12.08 -4.59
C VAL A 21 -17.35 12.75 -5.54
N ALA A 22 -17.29 14.08 -5.68
CA ALA A 22 -18.19 14.82 -6.58
C ALA A 22 -18.00 14.39 -8.05
N LEU A 23 -16.77 14.14 -8.49
CA LEU A 23 -16.47 13.63 -9.83
C LEU A 23 -17.16 12.28 -10.11
N GLY A 24 -17.33 11.44 -9.08
CA GLY A 24 -18.04 10.15 -9.20
C GLY A 24 -19.52 10.30 -9.63
N PHE A 25 -20.13 11.47 -9.41
CA PHE A 25 -21.52 11.77 -9.83
C PHE A 25 -21.60 12.41 -11.22
N VAL A 26 -20.47 12.72 -11.86
CA VAL A 26 -20.45 13.31 -13.20
C VAL A 26 -20.74 12.23 -14.25
N PRO A 27 -21.75 12.41 -15.12
CA PRO A 27 -22.03 11.47 -16.20
C PRO A 27 -20.79 11.24 -17.09
N GLY A 28 -20.49 9.99 -17.38
CA GLY A 28 -19.33 9.62 -18.20
C GLY A 28 -17.99 9.51 -17.44
N TYR A 29 -17.90 9.92 -16.19
CA TYR A 29 -16.68 9.80 -15.38
C TYR A 29 -16.18 8.35 -15.28
N GLU A 30 -17.10 7.39 -15.17
CA GLU A 30 -16.77 5.97 -15.13
C GLU A 30 -15.99 5.52 -16.37
N THR A 31 -16.42 5.95 -17.56
CA THR A 31 -15.77 5.62 -18.84
C THR A 31 -14.39 6.25 -18.91
N VAL A 32 -14.27 7.52 -18.55
CA VAL A 32 -12.99 8.23 -18.51
C VAL A 32 -12.03 7.53 -17.55
N SER A 33 -12.48 7.21 -16.33
CA SER A 33 -11.68 6.52 -15.31
C SER A 33 -11.22 5.14 -15.78
N LYS A 34 -12.09 4.37 -16.44
CA LYS A 34 -11.73 3.06 -17.02
C LYS A 34 -10.67 3.18 -18.10
N ASN A 35 -10.80 4.18 -18.97
CA ASN A 35 -9.85 4.43 -20.05
C ASN A 35 -8.46 4.82 -19.50
N TRP A 36 -8.42 5.73 -18.52
CA TRP A 36 -7.17 6.10 -17.85
C TRP A 36 -6.52 4.90 -17.16
N ARG A 37 -7.28 4.09 -16.45
CA ARG A 37 -6.77 2.88 -15.81
C ARG A 37 -6.21 1.89 -16.84
N ALA A 38 -6.89 1.69 -17.97
CA ALA A 38 -6.43 0.81 -19.04
C ALA A 38 -5.14 1.33 -19.65
N LEU A 39 -5.04 2.62 -19.95
CA LEU A 39 -3.83 3.27 -20.49
C LEU A 39 -2.65 3.11 -19.53
N ILE A 40 -2.83 3.45 -18.25
CA ILE A 40 -1.79 3.30 -17.23
C ILE A 40 -1.34 1.83 -17.13
N GLY A 41 -2.30 0.89 -17.11
CA GLY A 41 -1.98 -0.54 -17.03
C GLY A 41 -1.23 -1.07 -18.24
N THR A 42 -1.55 -0.58 -19.44
CA THR A 42 -0.90 -0.99 -20.68
C THR A 42 0.50 -0.38 -20.85
N ASP A 43 0.61 0.93 -20.62
CA ASP A 43 1.86 1.66 -20.91
C ASP A 43 2.88 1.55 -19.77
N PHE A 44 2.42 1.48 -18.52
CA PHE A 44 3.27 1.47 -17.33
C PHE A 44 3.22 0.16 -16.53
N GLY A 45 2.47 -0.85 -16.98
CA GLY A 45 2.36 -2.14 -16.28
C GLY A 45 3.71 -2.79 -16.00
N TRP A 46 4.64 -2.76 -16.98
CA TRP A 46 6.00 -3.26 -16.82
C TRP A 46 6.77 -2.53 -15.72
N PHE A 47 6.62 -1.20 -15.60
CA PHE A 47 7.26 -0.40 -14.56
C PHE A 47 6.76 -0.79 -13.17
N TYR A 48 5.45 -0.95 -12.99
CA TYR A 48 4.88 -1.40 -11.72
C TYR A 48 5.39 -2.79 -11.33
N LEU A 49 5.44 -3.73 -12.28
CA LEU A 49 5.97 -5.07 -12.02
C LEU A 49 7.43 -5.03 -11.57
N LEU A 50 8.27 -4.27 -12.25
CA LEU A 50 9.69 -4.11 -11.88
C LEU A 50 9.84 -3.45 -10.51
N LEU A 51 9.10 -2.37 -10.26
CA LEU A 51 9.16 -1.64 -9.00
C LEU A 51 8.74 -2.53 -7.82
N VAL A 52 7.62 -3.24 -7.95
CA VAL A 52 7.13 -4.11 -6.87
C VAL A 52 8.04 -5.31 -6.67
N THR A 53 8.59 -5.88 -7.74
CA THR A 53 9.59 -6.96 -7.64
C THR A 53 10.85 -6.47 -6.91
N LEU A 54 11.33 -5.27 -7.22
CA LEU A 54 12.45 -4.66 -6.51
C LEU A 54 12.14 -4.48 -5.01
N ILE A 55 10.94 -4.03 -4.68
CA ILE A 55 10.50 -3.91 -3.27
C ILE A 55 10.52 -5.28 -2.58
N VAL A 56 10.03 -6.34 -3.23
CA VAL A 56 10.09 -7.72 -2.68
C VAL A 56 11.53 -8.14 -2.42
N LEU A 57 12.44 -7.87 -3.37
CA LEU A 57 13.86 -8.19 -3.21
C LEU A 57 14.50 -7.42 -2.04
N VAL A 58 14.17 -6.12 -1.89
CA VAL A 58 14.64 -5.29 -0.78
C VAL A 58 14.10 -5.81 0.55
N CYS A 59 12.81 -6.15 0.63
CA CYS A 59 12.23 -6.76 1.83
C CYS A 59 12.91 -8.10 2.17
N GLY A 60 13.13 -8.95 1.16
CA GLY A 60 13.87 -10.21 1.32
C GLY A 60 15.30 -9.98 1.81
N PHE A 61 15.98 -8.99 1.27
CA PHE A 61 17.31 -8.59 1.73
C PHE A 61 17.29 -8.17 3.21
N PHE A 62 16.34 -7.39 3.67
CA PHE A 62 16.23 -7.02 5.08
C PHE A 62 16.00 -8.25 5.98
N VAL A 63 15.17 -9.19 5.56
CA VAL A 63 14.91 -10.42 6.32
C VAL A 63 16.16 -11.30 6.46
N LEU A 64 16.93 -11.43 5.37
CA LEU A 64 18.08 -12.33 5.31
C LEU A 64 19.39 -11.70 5.79
N SER A 65 19.47 -10.37 5.86
CA SER A 65 20.67 -9.64 6.26
C SER A 65 20.71 -9.38 7.78
N PRO A 66 21.89 -9.07 8.35
CA PRO A 66 22.01 -8.62 9.73
C PRO A 66 21.17 -7.39 10.05
N MET A 67 20.77 -6.62 9.06
CA MET A 67 19.90 -5.44 9.22
C MET A 67 18.52 -5.82 9.77
N GLY A 68 18.02 -7.01 9.49
CA GLY A 68 16.76 -7.51 10.04
C GLY A 68 16.78 -7.74 11.56
N GLN A 69 17.95 -7.76 12.18
CA GLN A 69 18.11 -7.88 13.63
C GLN A 69 18.09 -6.52 14.35
N ILE A 70 18.10 -5.41 13.61
CA ILE A 70 18.07 -4.07 14.20
C ILE A 70 16.70 -3.85 14.83
N LYS A 71 16.66 -3.63 16.15
CA LYS A 71 15.44 -3.20 16.83
C LYS A 71 15.02 -1.83 16.37
N LEU A 72 13.74 -1.66 16.07
CA LEU A 72 13.18 -0.35 15.67
C LEU A 72 13.11 0.63 16.85
N GLY A 73 12.86 0.13 18.08
CA GLY A 73 12.93 0.91 19.31
C GLY A 73 14.33 0.97 19.91
N GLU A 74 14.41 1.34 21.19
CA GLU A 74 15.67 1.34 21.95
C GLU A 74 16.27 -0.08 22.05
N PRO A 75 17.61 -0.21 22.19
CA PRO A 75 18.29 -1.51 22.26
C PRO A 75 17.71 -2.45 23.33
N ASP A 76 17.35 -1.89 24.49
CA ASP A 76 16.83 -2.64 25.64
C ASP A 76 15.31 -2.72 25.73
N SER A 77 14.61 -2.15 24.73
CA SER A 77 13.15 -2.17 24.69
C SER A 77 12.61 -3.60 24.60
N LYS A 78 11.57 -3.86 25.40
CA LYS A 78 10.80 -5.11 25.34
C LYS A 78 9.58 -4.92 24.45
N PRO A 79 9.04 -6.00 23.86
CA PRO A 79 7.77 -5.93 23.14
C PRO A 79 6.66 -5.34 24.04
N GLU A 80 5.94 -4.35 23.53
CA GLU A 80 4.83 -3.71 24.24
C GLU A 80 3.61 -4.63 24.32
N TYR A 81 3.41 -5.47 23.32
CA TYR A 81 2.29 -6.40 23.22
C TYR A 81 2.76 -7.85 23.27
N SER A 82 1.89 -8.73 23.78
CA SER A 82 2.11 -10.16 23.65
C SER A 82 2.08 -10.59 22.19
N THR A 83 2.75 -11.69 21.83
CA THR A 83 2.76 -12.23 20.46
C THR A 83 1.33 -12.47 19.93
N GLY A 84 0.42 -12.97 20.78
CA GLY A 84 -0.97 -13.20 20.39
C GLY A 84 -1.71 -11.90 20.08
N SER A 85 -1.55 -10.86 20.90
CA SER A 85 -2.14 -9.54 20.64
C SER A 85 -1.57 -8.90 19.39
N TRP A 86 -0.26 -9.01 19.17
CA TRP A 86 0.40 -8.50 17.98
C TRP A 86 -0.12 -9.18 16.69
N ILE A 87 -0.22 -10.52 16.69
CA ILE A 87 -0.80 -11.27 15.57
C ILE A 87 -2.26 -10.85 15.34
N ALA A 88 -3.06 -10.71 16.39
CA ALA A 88 -4.45 -10.27 16.27
C ALA A 88 -4.58 -8.87 15.64
N MET A 89 -3.71 -7.93 16.02
CA MET A 89 -3.68 -6.59 15.42
C MET A 89 -3.30 -6.61 13.95
N LEU A 90 -2.26 -7.37 13.57
CA LEU A 90 -1.86 -7.53 12.17
C LEU A 90 -2.95 -8.20 11.34
N PHE A 91 -3.57 -9.24 11.88
CA PHE A 91 -4.67 -9.94 11.22
C PHE A 91 -5.89 -9.02 11.04
N SER A 92 -6.26 -8.27 12.08
CA SER A 92 -7.37 -7.31 12.02
C SER A 92 -7.14 -6.21 10.97
N ALA A 93 -5.91 -5.68 10.89
CA ALA A 93 -5.57 -4.66 9.91
C ALA A 93 -5.53 -5.20 8.47
N GLY A 94 -5.03 -6.43 8.27
CA GLY A 94 -4.89 -7.04 6.95
C GLY A 94 -6.13 -7.76 6.43
N MET A 95 -6.97 -8.28 7.34
CA MET A 95 -8.15 -9.10 7.02
C MET A 95 -9.46 -8.30 7.06
N GLY A 96 -9.41 -7.03 6.76
CA GLY A 96 -10.61 -6.21 6.64
C GLY A 96 -11.55 -6.69 5.53
N ILE A 97 -12.64 -5.97 5.32
CA ILE A 97 -13.68 -6.24 4.30
C ILE A 97 -13.06 -6.58 2.93
N GLY A 98 -11.96 -5.93 2.56
CA GLY A 98 -11.26 -6.18 1.31
C GLY A 98 -10.93 -7.65 1.12
N LEU A 99 -10.17 -8.25 2.02
CA LEU A 99 -9.77 -9.65 1.88
C LEU A 99 -10.93 -10.62 2.08
N VAL A 100 -11.81 -10.37 3.07
CA VAL A 100 -12.98 -11.23 3.32
C VAL A 100 -13.91 -11.27 2.10
N PHE A 101 -14.15 -10.13 1.47
CA PHE A 101 -14.99 -10.05 0.27
C PHE A 101 -14.26 -10.57 -0.97
N TYR A 102 -13.05 -10.07 -1.24
CA TYR A 102 -12.32 -10.40 -2.46
C TYR A 102 -11.71 -11.80 -2.44
N GLY A 103 -11.52 -12.41 -1.30
CA GLY A 103 -11.08 -13.80 -1.19
C GLY A 103 -11.99 -14.80 -1.91
N ALA A 104 -13.28 -14.50 -2.03
CA ALA A 104 -14.23 -15.28 -2.83
C ALA A 104 -14.55 -14.59 -4.17
N ALA A 105 -14.80 -13.29 -4.17
CA ALA A 105 -15.26 -12.56 -5.35
C ALA A 105 -14.22 -12.52 -6.47
N GLU A 106 -12.94 -12.40 -6.14
CA GLU A 106 -11.88 -12.29 -7.14
C GLU A 106 -11.63 -13.58 -7.90
N PRO A 107 -11.39 -14.74 -7.27
CA PRO A 107 -11.23 -15.99 -8.01
C PRO A 107 -12.47 -16.35 -8.83
N LEU A 108 -13.68 -16.09 -8.32
CA LEU A 108 -14.91 -16.28 -9.09
C LEU A 108 -14.99 -15.36 -10.30
N SER A 109 -14.59 -14.10 -10.15
CA SER A 109 -14.57 -13.14 -11.25
C SER A 109 -13.54 -13.52 -12.32
N HIS A 110 -12.35 -13.96 -11.93
CA HIS A 110 -11.35 -14.47 -12.86
C HIS A 110 -11.87 -15.72 -13.60
N PHE A 111 -12.44 -16.67 -12.88
CA PHE A 111 -12.98 -17.89 -13.47
C PHE A 111 -14.09 -17.60 -14.48
N ALA A 112 -15.06 -16.74 -14.13
CA ALA A 112 -16.26 -16.51 -14.93
C ALA A 112 -16.08 -15.55 -16.09
N ASN A 113 -15.20 -14.55 -15.93
CA ASN A 113 -15.18 -13.42 -16.86
C ASN A 113 -13.88 -13.26 -17.65
N LYS A 114 -12.73 -13.51 -17.04
CA LYS A 114 -11.48 -13.11 -17.69
C LYS A 114 -10.24 -13.74 -17.06
N THR A 115 -9.73 -14.76 -17.69
CA THR A 115 -8.36 -15.21 -17.48
C THR A 115 -7.51 -14.86 -18.72
N PRO A 116 -6.24 -14.45 -18.56
CA PRO A 116 -5.38 -14.09 -19.69
C PRO A 116 -5.12 -15.22 -20.69
N HIS A 117 -5.18 -16.49 -20.23
CA HIS A 117 -4.69 -17.64 -20.99
C HIS A 117 -5.75 -18.73 -21.21
N ALA A 118 -6.98 -18.57 -20.71
CA ALA A 118 -7.99 -19.61 -20.77
C ALA A 118 -9.39 -19.08 -21.11
N ALA A 119 -10.20 -19.92 -21.73
CA ALA A 119 -11.61 -19.61 -21.94
C ALA A 119 -12.34 -19.55 -20.59
N PRO A 120 -13.22 -18.55 -20.37
CA PRO A 120 -13.99 -18.44 -19.15
C PRO A 120 -14.75 -19.73 -18.84
N GLY A 121 -14.77 -20.13 -17.57
CA GLY A 121 -15.45 -21.34 -17.09
C GLY A 121 -14.74 -22.66 -17.39
N SER A 122 -13.58 -22.64 -18.04
CA SER A 122 -12.81 -23.86 -18.33
C SER A 122 -12.04 -24.37 -17.10
N GLN A 123 -11.58 -25.62 -17.16
CA GLN A 123 -10.73 -26.19 -16.10
C GLN A 123 -9.42 -25.39 -15.93
N GLN A 124 -8.84 -24.92 -17.04
CA GLN A 124 -7.67 -24.07 -16.99
C GLN A 124 -7.98 -22.70 -16.35
N ALA A 125 -9.14 -22.12 -16.64
CA ALA A 125 -9.58 -20.87 -16.01
C ALA A 125 -9.72 -21.00 -14.48
N MET A 126 -10.06 -22.18 -13.98
CA MET A 126 -10.09 -22.44 -12.53
C MET A 126 -8.68 -22.35 -11.92
N ALA A 127 -7.69 -23.00 -12.52
CA ALA A 127 -6.31 -22.95 -12.05
C ALA A 127 -5.75 -21.51 -12.13
N ASP A 128 -5.95 -20.85 -13.26
CA ASP A 128 -5.53 -19.46 -13.49
C ASP A 128 -6.17 -18.48 -12.49
N SER A 129 -7.44 -18.69 -12.14
CA SER A 129 -8.16 -17.82 -11.20
C SER A 129 -7.50 -17.80 -9.81
N PHE A 130 -7.08 -18.96 -9.31
CA PHE A 130 -6.34 -19.05 -8.05
C PHE A 130 -4.94 -18.46 -8.18
N GLN A 131 -4.23 -18.76 -9.28
CA GLN A 131 -2.90 -18.21 -9.52
C GLN A 131 -2.90 -16.66 -9.49
N PHE A 132 -3.84 -16.04 -10.21
CA PHE A 132 -3.94 -14.57 -10.24
C PHE A 132 -4.38 -13.98 -8.92
N THR A 133 -5.32 -14.62 -8.21
CA THR A 133 -5.73 -14.17 -6.88
C THR A 133 -4.59 -14.26 -5.88
N PHE A 134 -3.85 -15.36 -5.83
CA PHE A 134 -2.70 -15.48 -4.94
C PHE A 134 -1.55 -14.55 -5.32
N PHE A 135 -1.35 -14.28 -6.61
CA PHE A 135 -0.37 -13.30 -7.05
C PHE A 135 -0.75 -11.89 -6.59
N HIS A 136 -2.02 -11.50 -6.74
CA HIS A 136 -2.53 -10.19 -6.36
C HIS A 136 -2.45 -9.95 -4.83
N TRP A 137 -2.88 -10.94 -4.04
CA TRP A 137 -2.93 -10.83 -2.57
C TRP A 137 -1.72 -11.41 -1.85
N GLY A 138 -0.73 -11.88 -2.60
CA GLY A 138 0.46 -12.53 -2.07
C GLY A 138 1.58 -11.57 -1.70
N ILE A 139 2.81 -12.08 -1.77
CA ILE A 139 4.03 -11.40 -1.31
C ILE A 139 4.20 -10.00 -1.90
N HIS A 140 3.82 -9.80 -3.17
CA HIS A 140 3.99 -8.52 -3.86
C HIS A 140 3.19 -7.40 -3.19
N ALA A 141 1.90 -7.62 -2.93
CA ALA A 141 1.06 -6.63 -2.26
C ALA A 141 1.55 -6.33 -0.85
N TRP A 142 1.85 -7.37 -0.08
CA TRP A 142 2.30 -7.21 1.31
C TRP A 142 3.70 -6.61 1.43
N ALA A 143 4.57 -6.81 0.47
CA ALA A 143 5.87 -6.14 0.43
C ALA A 143 5.75 -4.62 0.28
N VAL A 144 4.79 -4.15 -0.53
CA VAL A 144 4.52 -2.70 -0.67
C VAL A 144 4.05 -2.10 0.66
N TYR A 145 3.12 -2.76 1.36
CA TYR A 145 2.72 -2.33 2.70
C TYR A 145 3.89 -2.42 3.69
N GLY A 146 4.62 -3.52 3.65
CA GLY A 146 5.72 -3.79 4.56
C GLY A 146 6.85 -2.76 4.47
N ILE A 147 7.27 -2.36 3.27
CA ILE A 147 8.36 -1.40 3.10
C ILE A 147 7.97 0.01 3.61
N VAL A 148 6.72 0.43 3.37
CA VAL A 148 6.22 1.72 3.86
C VAL A 148 6.10 1.70 5.38
N ALA A 149 5.52 0.62 5.95
CA ALA A 149 5.41 0.46 7.40
C ALA A 149 6.78 0.41 8.08
N LEU A 150 7.76 -0.28 7.49
CA LEU A 150 9.13 -0.36 7.98
C LEU A 150 9.80 1.02 7.98
N ALA A 151 9.65 1.79 6.89
CA ALA A 151 10.19 3.13 6.82
C ALA A 151 9.59 4.04 7.89
N LEU A 152 8.26 4.08 8.03
CA LEU A 152 7.59 4.88 9.05
C LEU A 152 8.01 4.45 10.47
N ALA A 153 8.10 3.14 10.74
CA ALA A 153 8.52 2.62 12.03
C ALA A 153 9.98 2.97 12.34
N TYR A 154 10.88 2.87 11.36
CA TYR A 154 12.28 3.23 11.53
C TYR A 154 12.46 4.72 11.89
N PHE A 155 11.81 5.61 11.14
CA PHE A 155 11.90 7.04 11.43
C PHE A 155 11.17 7.42 12.72
N GLY A 156 9.99 6.85 12.98
CA GLY A 156 9.21 7.15 14.17
C GLY A 156 9.83 6.62 15.46
N PHE A 157 10.17 5.32 15.50
CA PHE A 157 10.66 4.70 16.74
C PHE A 157 12.17 4.83 16.94
N ARG A 158 12.99 4.75 15.86
CA ARG A 158 14.44 4.77 16.01
C ARG A 158 15.05 6.13 15.84
N LYS A 159 14.42 7.02 15.08
CA LYS A 159 14.88 8.41 14.86
C LYS A 159 14.07 9.42 15.63
N GLU A 160 13.03 8.99 16.36
CA GLU A 160 12.14 9.87 17.14
C GLU A 160 11.53 11.01 16.31
N GLU A 161 11.40 10.78 15.01
CA GLU A 161 10.79 11.73 14.08
C GLU A 161 9.26 11.51 14.02
N LYS A 162 8.56 12.42 13.35
CA LYS A 162 7.10 12.29 13.14
C LYS A 162 6.79 11.12 12.23
N TYR A 163 5.65 10.48 12.47
CA TYR A 163 5.13 9.40 11.60
C TYR A 163 4.47 9.97 10.34
N LEU A 164 5.27 10.64 9.48
CA LEU A 164 4.84 11.26 8.24
C LEU A 164 5.64 10.70 7.07
N LEU A 165 5.00 10.54 5.91
CA LEU A 165 5.67 10.06 4.71
C LEU A 165 6.79 11.01 4.27
N SER A 166 6.58 12.31 4.39
CA SER A 166 7.58 13.33 4.09
C SER A 166 8.88 13.13 4.86
N VAL A 167 8.79 12.70 6.12
CA VAL A 167 9.95 12.44 6.98
C VAL A 167 10.79 11.29 6.47
N THR A 168 10.19 10.24 5.95
CA THR A 168 10.92 9.09 5.39
C THR A 168 11.75 9.47 4.16
N LEU A 169 11.38 10.55 3.48
CA LEU A 169 12.07 11.09 2.31
C LEU A 169 13.10 12.20 2.64
N LYS A 170 13.21 12.58 3.91
CA LYS A 170 14.15 13.61 4.38
C LYS A 170 15.63 13.32 4.02
N PRO A 171 16.12 12.06 4.05
CA PRO A 171 17.48 11.75 3.60
C PRO A 171 17.75 12.09 2.13
N LEU A 172 16.73 12.05 1.28
CA LEU A 172 16.85 12.33 -0.16
C LEU A 172 16.66 13.81 -0.49
N PHE A 173 15.68 14.47 0.14
CA PHE A 173 15.26 15.82 -0.21
C PHE A 173 15.65 16.88 0.84
N GLY A 174 16.24 16.46 1.97
CA GLY A 174 16.69 17.36 3.03
C GLY A 174 15.56 18.22 3.59
N LYS A 175 15.88 19.48 3.89
CA LYS A 175 14.94 20.47 4.46
C LYS A 175 13.74 20.80 3.56
N LYS A 176 13.74 20.39 2.29
CA LYS A 176 12.59 20.61 1.40
C LYS A 176 11.35 19.86 1.88
N THR A 177 11.52 18.74 2.58
CA THR A 177 10.42 17.99 3.19
C THR A 177 9.79 18.67 4.40
N ASP A 178 10.46 19.67 5.00
CA ASP A 178 9.88 20.46 6.08
C ASP A 178 8.99 21.61 5.55
N GLY A 179 8.95 21.82 4.24
CA GLY A 179 8.21 22.88 3.56
C GLY A 179 7.07 22.36 2.68
N TRP A 180 6.86 23.06 1.53
CA TRP A 180 5.76 22.78 0.62
C TRP A 180 5.77 21.35 0.07
N LEU A 181 6.98 20.78 -0.17
CA LEU A 181 7.11 19.42 -0.65
C LEU A 181 6.55 18.41 0.38
N GLY A 182 6.84 18.62 1.68
CA GLY A 182 6.27 17.79 2.72
C GLY A 182 4.74 17.88 2.78
N TYR A 183 4.19 19.09 2.64
CA TYR A 183 2.72 19.26 2.60
C TYR A 183 2.03 18.55 1.43
N ILE A 184 2.74 18.35 0.31
CA ILE A 184 2.19 17.59 -0.83
C ILE A 184 2.31 16.08 -0.60
N ILE A 185 3.38 15.62 0.06
CA ILE A 185 3.64 14.21 0.32
C ILE A 185 2.71 13.67 1.40
N ASP A 186 2.46 14.45 2.46
CA ASP A 186 1.62 14.09 3.61
C ASP A 186 0.13 14.31 3.34
#